data_606366d1cf1abbc2fdf1398e8aff7a3f
#
_entry.id   606366d1cf1abbc2fdf1398e8aff7a3f
#
_cell.length_a   1.000
_cell.length_b   1.000
_cell.length_c   1.000
_cell.angle_alpha   90.00
_cell.angle_beta   90.00
_cell.angle_gamma   90.00
#
_symmetry.space_group_name_H-M   'P 1'
#
loop_
_entity.id
_entity.type
_entity.pdbx_description
1 polymer ?
#
loop_
_entity_poly.entity_id
_entity_poly.type
_entity_poly.pdbx_seq_one_letter_code
_entity_poly.pdbx_strand_id
1 'polypeptide(L)'
;MLDRYIFKAIDWRAGTCLRIDPIDNVLIIEAAPDGPGRVTADGYFRVPFRQRRRIGLSIGDRVLLTGRRSHGRLLLLPPAALSTLLAACLALLDR
;
A
#
# COMPACT_ATOMS: atom_id res chain seq x y z
N MET A 1 -8.12 5.58 -2.31
CA MET A 1 -8.26 5.58 -0.84
C MET A 1 -8.15 4.15 -0.34
N LEU A 2 -7.31 3.92 0.64
CA LEU A 2 -7.10 2.57 1.17
C LEU A 2 -8.17 2.22 2.19
N ASP A 3 -8.54 0.93 2.19
CA ASP A 3 -9.67 0.44 2.95
C ASP A 3 -9.37 0.29 4.44
N ARG A 4 -10.34 0.66 5.27
CA ARG A 4 -10.27 0.53 6.73
C ARG A 4 -10.11 -0.91 7.22
N TYR A 5 -10.55 -1.89 6.45
CA TYR A 5 -10.48 -3.30 6.85
C TYR A 5 -9.04 -3.79 6.95
N ILE A 6 -8.18 -3.41 5.99
CA ILE A 6 -6.77 -3.79 6.06
C ILE A 6 -6.07 -3.10 7.24
N PHE A 7 -6.42 -1.85 7.54
CA PHE A 7 -5.85 -1.12 8.67
C PHE A 7 -6.23 -1.76 9.99
N LYS A 8 -7.47 -2.22 10.12
CA LYS A 8 -7.92 -2.93 11.30
C LYS A 8 -7.15 -4.25 11.47
N ALA A 9 -6.90 -4.95 10.38
CA ALA A 9 -6.16 -6.22 10.40
C ALA A 9 -4.71 -6.06 10.87
N ILE A 10 -4.07 -4.91 10.58
CA ILE A 10 -2.71 -4.61 11.02
C ILE A 10 -2.67 -3.65 12.22
N ASP A 11 -3.81 -3.44 12.85
CA ASP A 11 -3.98 -2.65 14.07
C ASP A 11 -3.63 -1.16 13.90
N TRP A 12 -3.88 -0.60 12.74
CA TRP A 12 -3.76 0.83 12.52
C TRP A 12 -5.10 1.51 12.78
N ARG A 13 -5.09 2.44 13.74
CA ARG A 13 -6.28 3.17 14.17
C ARG A 13 -6.34 4.56 13.55
N ALA A 14 -7.51 5.19 13.66
CA ALA A 14 -7.65 6.60 13.29
C ALA A 14 -6.57 7.43 13.98
N GLY A 15 -5.94 8.32 13.23
CA GLY A 15 -4.87 9.16 13.73
C GLY A 15 -3.49 8.53 13.71
N THR A 16 -3.35 7.25 13.39
CA THR A 16 -2.04 6.61 13.23
C THR A 16 -1.24 7.37 12.17
N CYS A 17 -0.06 7.82 12.53
CA CYS A 17 0.85 8.50 11.61
C CYS A 17 1.56 7.46 10.74
N LEU A 18 1.66 7.74 9.45
CA LEU A 18 2.20 6.81 8.47
C LEU A 18 3.32 7.46 7.66
N ARG A 19 4.32 6.67 7.34
CA ARG A 19 5.38 7.03 6.41
C ARG A 19 5.28 6.16 5.17
N ILE A 20 5.49 6.76 4.00
CA ILE A 20 5.43 6.07 2.72
C ILE A 20 6.81 6.08 2.10
N ASP A 21 7.34 4.90 1.77
CA ASP A 21 8.61 4.73 1.08
C ASP A 21 8.36 4.09 -0.28
N PRO A 22 8.50 4.83 -1.38
CA PRO A 22 8.42 4.22 -2.71
C PRO A 22 9.71 3.44 -2.99
N ILE A 23 9.54 2.19 -3.37
CA ILE A 23 10.65 1.31 -3.78
C ILE A 23 10.26 0.70 -5.11
N ASP A 24 11.06 0.96 -6.15
CA ASP A 24 10.74 0.57 -7.51
C ASP A 24 9.35 1.10 -7.90
N ASN A 25 8.39 0.25 -8.20
CA ASN A 25 7.04 0.64 -8.57
C ASN A 25 6.00 0.22 -7.53
N VAL A 26 6.42 0.05 -6.29
CA VAL A 26 5.52 -0.28 -5.17
C VAL A 26 5.69 0.75 -4.05
N LEU A 27 4.73 0.79 -3.12
CA LEU A 27 4.82 1.62 -1.93
C LEU A 27 4.89 0.74 -0.70
N ILE A 28 5.84 1.03 0.18
CA ILE A 28 5.87 0.47 1.53
C ILE A 28 5.35 1.54 2.48
N ILE A 29 4.30 1.21 3.21
CA ILE A 29 3.65 2.10 4.16
C ILE A 29 3.88 1.53 5.55
N GLU A 30 4.40 2.34 6.45
CA GLU A 30 4.62 1.89 7.82
C GLU A 30 4.18 2.94 8.83
N ALA A 31 3.77 2.46 10.00
CA ALA A 31 3.44 3.34 11.11
C ALA A 31 4.71 3.98 11.63
N ALA A 32 4.72 5.31 11.70
CA ALA A 32 5.86 6.08 12.19
C ALA A 32 5.34 7.29 12.95
N PRO A 33 5.79 7.53 14.20
CA PRO A 33 5.25 8.63 15.03
C PRO A 33 5.38 10.01 14.39
N ASP A 34 6.39 10.20 13.55
CA ASP A 34 6.66 11.46 12.83
C ASP A 34 6.26 11.40 11.36
N GLY A 35 5.54 10.36 10.95
CA GLY A 35 5.11 10.20 9.57
C GLY A 35 4.17 11.31 9.12
N PRO A 36 4.29 11.79 7.87
CA PRO A 36 3.47 12.89 7.36
C PRO A 36 2.03 12.49 7.03
N GLY A 37 1.77 11.21 6.80
CA GLY A 37 0.43 10.71 6.52
C GLY A 37 -0.29 10.29 7.79
N ARG A 38 -1.63 10.21 7.71
CA ARG A 38 -2.45 9.77 8.85
C ARG A 38 -3.64 8.97 8.39
N VAL A 39 -4.01 7.97 9.17
CA VAL A 39 -5.29 7.31 9.03
C VAL A 39 -6.38 8.29 9.48
N THR A 40 -7.39 8.50 8.65
CA THR A 40 -8.47 9.45 8.94
C THR A 40 -9.37 8.95 10.06
N ALA A 41 -10.23 9.86 10.59
CA ALA A 41 -11.21 9.50 11.61
C ALA A 41 -12.16 8.39 11.14
N ASP A 42 -12.41 8.29 9.84
CA ASP A 42 -13.26 7.27 9.24
C ASP A 42 -12.53 5.94 9.02
N GLY A 43 -11.24 5.88 9.32
CA GLY A 43 -10.45 4.66 9.17
C GLY A 43 -9.90 4.45 7.76
N TYR A 44 -9.71 5.52 7.00
CA TYR A 44 -9.15 5.47 5.64
C TYR A 44 -7.79 6.14 5.59
N PHE A 45 -7.06 5.85 4.53
CA PHE A 45 -5.82 6.54 4.21
C PHE A 45 -5.80 6.88 2.73
N ARG A 46 -5.56 8.15 2.42
CA ARG A 46 -5.41 8.61 1.04
C ARG A 46 -3.94 8.63 0.68
N VAL A 47 -3.58 7.89 -0.36
CA VAL A 47 -2.22 7.93 -0.91
C VAL A 47 -2.02 9.32 -1.55
N PRO A 48 -0.98 10.08 -1.15
CA PRO A 48 -0.72 11.39 -1.74
C PRO A 48 -0.53 11.33 -3.26
N PHE A 49 -0.96 12.37 -3.97
CA PHE A 49 -0.88 12.44 -5.42
C PHE A 49 0.53 12.20 -5.96
N ARG A 50 1.54 12.78 -5.30
CA ARG A 50 2.95 12.60 -5.69
C ARG A 50 3.35 11.13 -5.69
N GLN A 51 2.96 10.39 -4.66
CA GLN A 51 3.27 8.97 -4.54
C GLN A 51 2.49 8.15 -5.55
N ARG A 52 1.21 8.46 -5.77
CA ARG A 52 0.40 7.79 -6.79
C ARG A 52 1.01 7.95 -8.18
N ARG A 53 1.42 9.17 -8.50
CA ARG A 53 2.03 9.48 -9.80
C ARG A 53 3.35 8.71 -9.99
N ARG A 54 4.14 8.61 -8.93
CA ARG A 54 5.44 7.93 -8.98
C ARG A 54 5.33 6.47 -9.37
N ILE A 55 4.28 5.79 -8.90
CA ILE A 55 4.07 4.36 -9.18
C ILE A 55 3.02 4.12 -10.26
N GLY A 56 2.57 5.16 -10.94
CA GLY A 56 1.58 5.05 -12.01
C GLY A 56 0.20 4.65 -11.54
N LEU A 57 -0.17 5.01 -10.33
CA LEU A 57 -1.48 4.68 -9.76
C LEU A 57 -2.48 5.79 -10.05
N SER A 58 -3.60 5.43 -10.68
CA SER A 58 -4.71 6.34 -10.97
C SER A 58 -5.87 6.09 -10.02
N ILE A 59 -6.72 7.12 -9.85
CA ILE A 59 -7.94 6.98 -9.06
C ILE A 59 -8.82 5.92 -9.72
N GLY A 60 -9.32 4.98 -8.90
CA GLY A 60 -10.13 3.87 -9.37
C GLY A 60 -9.35 2.62 -9.74
N ASP A 61 -8.03 2.69 -9.80
CA ASP A 61 -7.22 1.50 -10.03
C ASP A 61 -7.37 0.51 -8.88
N ARG A 62 -7.35 -0.77 -9.21
CA ARG A 62 -7.29 -1.84 -8.23
C ARG A 62 -5.85 -2.03 -7.79
N VAL A 63 -5.66 -2.24 -6.50
CA VAL A 63 -4.34 -2.48 -5.93
C VAL A 63 -4.38 -3.73 -5.07
N LEU A 64 -3.23 -4.39 -4.95
CA LEU A 64 -3.07 -5.45 -3.95
C LEU A 64 -2.43 -4.83 -2.72
N LEU A 65 -3.05 -5.07 -1.57
CA LEU A 65 -2.52 -4.68 -0.27
C LEU A 65 -2.16 -5.95 0.48
N THR A 66 -0.93 -6.00 0.97
CA THR A 66 -0.49 -7.08 1.85
C THR A 66 0.28 -6.48 3.00
N GLY A 67 0.05 -6.98 4.20
CA GLY A 67 0.64 -6.39 5.38
C GLY A 67 1.25 -7.42 6.32
N ARG A 68 2.23 -6.98 7.10
CA ARG A 68 2.78 -7.74 8.21
C ARG A 68 2.48 -7.01 9.51
N ARG A 69 1.57 -7.58 10.27
CA ARG A 69 1.16 -7.02 11.55
C ARG A 69 2.33 -6.88 12.52
N SER A 70 3.19 -7.89 12.57
CA SER A 70 4.33 -7.92 13.50
C SER A 70 5.35 -6.81 13.23
N HIS A 71 5.38 -6.28 12.00
CA HIS A 71 6.32 -5.21 11.62
C HIS A 71 5.63 -3.86 11.40
N GLY A 72 4.29 -3.81 11.52
CA GLY A 72 3.54 -2.59 11.28
C GLY A 72 3.75 -2.03 9.87
N ARG A 73 3.85 -2.89 8.88
CA ARG A 73 4.12 -2.52 7.48
C ARG A 73 3.03 -3.00 6.55
N LEU A 74 2.75 -2.21 5.54
CA LEU A 74 1.80 -2.51 4.48
C LEU A 74 2.48 -2.29 3.14
N LEU A 75 2.35 -3.27 2.24
CA LEU A 75 2.86 -3.17 0.88
C LEU A 75 1.69 -2.89 -0.06
N LEU A 76 1.82 -1.85 -0.87
CA LEU A 76 0.84 -1.49 -1.89
C LEU A 76 1.43 -1.77 -3.27
N LEU A 77 0.78 -2.66 -4.03
CA LEU A 77 1.19 -3.02 -5.38
C LEU A 77 0.15 -2.46 -6.37
N PRO A 78 0.54 -1.48 -7.21
CA PRO A 78 -0.34 -0.97 -8.25
C PRO A 78 -0.48 -1.98 -9.38
N PRO A 79 -1.41 -1.77 -10.35
CA PRO A 79 -1.65 -2.72 -11.43
C PRO A 79 -0.40 -3.14 -12.21
N ALA A 80 0.51 -2.21 -12.50
CA ALA A 80 1.73 -2.52 -13.23
C ALA A 80 2.63 -3.50 -12.46
N ALA A 81 2.78 -3.31 -11.15
CA ALA A 81 3.55 -4.21 -10.31
C ALA A 81 2.90 -5.58 -10.20
N LEU A 82 1.56 -5.63 -10.12
CA LEU A 82 0.81 -6.87 -10.11
C LEU A 82 1.01 -7.66 -11.41
N SER A 83 0.98 -6.98 -12.55
CA SER A 83 1.21 -7.62 -13.85
C SER A 83 2.59 -8.25 -13.93
N THR A 84 3.61 -7.55 -13.46
CA THR A 84 4.98 -8.08 -13.43
C THR A 84 5.10 -9.30 -12.53
N LEU A 85 4.53 -9.23 -11.32
CA LEU A 85 4.53 -10.34 -10.39
C LEU A 85 3.78 -11.54 -10.95
N LEU A 86 2.63 -11.31 -11.55
CA LEU A 86 1.80 -12.36 -12.12
C LEU A 86 2.52 -13.03 -13.30
N ALA A 87 3.17 -12.27 -14.16
CA ALA A 87 3.93 -12.81 -15.29
C ALA A 87 5.05 -13.75 -14.79
N ALA A 88 5.76 -13.36 -13.74
CA ALA A 88 6.80 -14.17 -13.13
C ALA A 88 6.23 -15.48 -12.56
N CYS A 89 5.06 -15.42 -11.93
CA CYS A 89 4.39 -16.60 -11.40
C CYS A 89 3.88 -17.51 -12.52
N LEU A 90 3.30 -16.95 -13.58
CA LEU A 90 2.79 -17.74 -14.72
C LEU A 90 3.91 -18.45 -15.47
N ALA A 91 5.10 -17.87 -15.52
CA ALA A 91 6.26 -18.50 -16.14
C ALA A 91 6.63 -19.84 -15.48
N LEU A 92 6.27 -20.02 -14.21
CA LEU A 92 6.48 -21.28 -13.51
C LEU A 92 5.63 -22.43 -14.08
N LEU A 93 4.51 -22.10 -14.71
CA LEU A 93 3.61 -23.09 -15.31
C LEU A 93 4.16 -23.62 -16.64
N ASP A 94 5.11 -22.93 -17.23
CA ASP A 94 5.69 -23.27 -18.53
C ASP A 94 6.96 -24.15 -18.40
N ARG A 95 7.27 -24.58 -17.21
CA ARG A 95 8.40 -25.46 -16.95
C ARG A 95 8.14 -26.88 -17.41
#